data_044d3f74467620c00b303d3031d22485
#
_entry.id   044d3f74467620c00b303d3031d22485
#
_cell.length_a   1.000
_cell.length_b   1.000
_cell.length_c   1.000
_cell.angle_alpha   90.00
_cell.angle_beta   90.00
_cell.angle_gamma   90.00
#
_symmetry.space_group_name_H-M   'P 1'
#
loop_
_entity.id
_entity.type
_entity.pdbx_description
1 polymer ?
#
loop_
_entity_poly.entity_id
_entity_poly.type
_entity_poly.pdbx_seq_one_letter_code
_entity_poly.pdbx_strand_id
1 'polypeptide(L)'
;MNCHKGIQEGPTTGKTEIAKIYTAAGFDPSTGKYDQSKSNPLNWLKVHNLPDHVYFNHSQHVVVGKIDCAKCHGDVKAMTTVEQKAPLTMRWCVDCHRTTEVAMEGNAYYDRLHKALKEKYKGQYDVKFTVEKIGGLECAKCHY
;
A
#
# COMPACT_ATOMS: atom_id res chain seq x y z
N MET A 1 -13.09 -4.47 -3.41
CA MET A 1 -14.06 -3.41 -3.03
C MET A 1 -13.85 -2.85 -1.62
N ASN A 2 -12.63 -2.91 -1.06
CA ASN A 2 -12.41 -2.51 0.34
C ASN A 2 -12.71 -1.01 0.61
N CYS A 3 -12.39 -0.12 -0.34
CA CYS A 3 -12.61 1.31 -0.18
C CYS A 3 -14.04 1.76 -0.52
N HIS A 4 -14.70 1.07 -1.46
CA HIS A 4 -16.00 1.52 -1.99
C HIS A 4 -17.22 0.69 -1.51
N LYS A 5 -17.01 -0.35 -0.70
CA LYS A 5 -18.10 -1.22 -0.25
C LYS A 5 -19.24 -0.49 0.49
N GLY A 6 -18.94 0.57 1.21
CA GLY A 6 -19.91 1.38 1.95
C GLY A 6 -20.14 2.78 1.37
N ILE A 7 -19.48 3.12 0.25
CA ILE A 7 -19.54 4.47 -0.33
C ILE A 7 -20.21 4.41 -1.68
N GLN A 8 -21.45 4.91 -1.76
CA GLN A 8 -22.26 4.89 -2.98
C GLN A 8 -22.10 6.16 -3.82
N GLU A 9 -21.63 7.25 -3.22
CA GLU A 9 -21.38 8.52 -3.90
C GLU A 9 -20.30 9.31 -3.19
N GLY A 10 -19.61 10.18 -3.92
CA GLY A 10 -18.68 11.14 -3.37
C GLY A 10 -19.37 12.44 -2.97
N PRO A 11 -18.65 13.36 -2.29
CA PRO A 11 -19.23 14.64 -1.85
C PRO A 11 -19.66 15.55 -2.99
N THR A 12 -19.06 15.42 -4.17
CA THR A 12 -19.33 16.25 -5.35
C THR A 12 -19.69 15.45 -6.59
N THR A 13 -19.10 14.27 -6.74
CA THR A 13 -19.25 13.42 -7.93
C THR A 13 -19.15 11.95 -7.52
N GLY A 14 -19.27 11.05 -8.48
CA GLY A 14 -18.90 9.65 -8.30
C GLY A 14 -20.03 8.66 -8.23
N LYS A 15 -21.27 9.08 -7.98
CA LYS A 15 -22.41 8.16 -7.89
C LYS A 15 -22.53 7.23 -9.11
N THR A 16 -22.46 7.81 -10.30
CA THR A 16 -22.54 7.06 -11.56
C THR A 16 -21.35 6.13 -11.76
N GLU A 17 -20.15 6.61 -11.45
CA GLU A 17 -18.92 5.83 -11.62
C GLU A 17 -18.81 4.70 -10.60
N ILE A 18 -19.21 4.96 -9.34
CA ILE A 18 -19.27 3.92 -8.30
C ILE A 18 -20.32 2.84 -8.66
N ALA A 19 -21.45 3.24 -9.22
CA ALA A 19 -22.46 2.28 -9.70
C ALA A 19 -21.91 1.35 -10.79
N LYS A 20 -21.06 1.85 -11.69
CA LYS A 20 -20.36 1.02 -12.69
C LYS A 20 -19.45 -0.02 -12.03
N ILE A 21 -18.73 0.38 -10.97
CA ILE A 21 -17.88 -0.54 -10.20
C ILE A 21 -18.73 -1.64 -9.55
N TYR A 22 -19.87 -1.29 -8.95
CA TYR A 22 -20.76 -2.26 -8.34
C TYR A 22 -21.33 -3.24 -9.36
N THR A 23 -21.78 -2.75 -10.51
CA THR A 23 -22.27 -3.59 -11.61
C THR A 23 -21.17 -4.54 -12.10
N ALA A 24 -19.99 -4.03 -12.34
CA ALA A 24 -18.87 -4.85 -12.82
C ALA A 24 -18.40 -5.87 -11.78
N ALA A 25 -18.44 -5.54 -10.51
CA ALA A 25 -18.10 -6.47 -9.43
C ALA A 25 -19.22 -7.47 -9.11
N GLY A 26 -20.40 -7.35 -9.70
CA GLY A 26 -21.58 -8.11 -9.31
C GLY A 26 -21.98 -7.84 -7.85
N PHE A 27 -21.69 -6.62 -7.34
CA PHE A 27 -21.94 -6.26 -5.95
C PHE A 27 -23.28 -5.55 -5.78
N ASP A 28 -24.07 -6.04 -4.84
CA ASP A 28 -25.32 -5.40 -4.43
C ASP A 28 -25.07 -4.60 -3.14
N PRO A 29 -25.10 -3.25 -3.22
CA PRO A 29 -24.86 -2.40 -2.06
C PRO A 29 -25.96 -2.48 -0.99
N SER A 30 -27.17 -2.92 -1.36
CA SER A 30 -28.29 -3.06 -0.43
C SER A 30 -28.13 -4.27 0.49
N THR A 31 -27.61 -5.37 -0.04
CA THR A 31 -27.39 -6.63 0.71
C THR A 31 -25.95 -6.85 1.14
N GLY A 32 -25.00 -6.09 0.58
CA GLY A 32 -23.58 -6.26 0.80
C GLY A 32 -22.99 -7.56 0.21
N LYS A 33 -23.71 -8.23 -0.67
CA LYS A 33 -23.34 -9.53 -1.26
C LYS A 33 -22.80 -9.39 -2.68
N TYR A 34 -22.02 -10.39 -3.10
CA TYR A 34 -21.51 -10.53 -4.45
C TYR A 34 -22.22 -11.65 -5.19
N ASP A 35 -22.60 -11.39 -6.44
CA ASP A 35 -23.07 -12.38 -7.39
C ASP A 35 -22.00 -12.53 -8.48
N GLN A 36 -21.21 -13.58 -8.39
CA GLN A 36 -20.11 -13.83 -9.34
C GLN A 36 -20.61 -14.09 -10.76
N SER A 37 -21.82 -14.57 -10.93
CA SER A 37 -22.40 -14.79 -12.27
C SER A 37 -22.65 -13.49 -13.04
N LYS A 38 -22.74 -12.37 -12.32
CA LYS A 38 -22.95 -11.03 -12.87
C LYS A 38 -21.66 -10.20 -12.91
N SER A 39 -20.54 -10.74 -12.43
CA SER A 39 -19.29 -10.00 -12.45
C SER A 39 -18.66 -9.97 -13.84
N ASN A 40 -18.16 -8.79 -14.22
CA ASN A 40 -17.46 -8.57 -15.48
C ASN A 40 -16.11 -7.88 -15.21
N PRO A 41 -15.05 -8.21 -15.94
CA PRO A 41 -13.78 -7.54 -15.78
C PRO A 41 -13.88 -6.06 -16.11
N LEU A 42 -13.21 -5.23 -15.31
CA LEU A 42 -13.04 -3.80 -15.56
C LEU A 42 -11.74 -3.55 -16.29
N ASN A 43 -11.78 -2.74 -17.33
CA ASN A 43 -10.58 -2.23 -17.99
C ASN A 43 -10.02 -1.06 -17.17
N TRP A 44 -9.08 -1.36 -16.29
CA TRP A 44 -8.44 -0.36 -15.46
C TRP A 44 -7.36 0.39 -16.22
N LEU A 45 -7.39 1.70 -16.11
CA LEU A 45 -6.26 2.53 -16.51
C LEU A 45 -5.18 2.43 -15.45
N LYS A 46 -3.95 2.03 -15.84
CA LYS A 46 -2.78 1.99 -14.95
C LYS A 46 -2.31 3.41 -14.69
N VAL A 47 -2.85 4.06 -13.65
CA VAL A 47 -2.50 5.45 -13.30
C VAL A 47 -1.09 5.53 -12.71
N HIS A 48 -0.72 4.57 -11.83
CA HIS A 48 0.57 4.55 -11.17
C HIS A 48 1.58 3.76 -12.01
N ASN A 49 2.54 4.48 -12.56
CA ASN A 49 3.53 3.91 -13.47
C ASN A 49 4.72 3.32 -12.70
N LEU A 50 4.56 2.10 -12.22
CA LEU A 50 5.65 1.29 -11.70
C LEU A 50 6.16 0.39 -12.84
N PRO A 51 7.49 0.33 -13.11
CA PRO A 51 8.05 -0.57 -14.13
C PRO A 51 7.71 -2.04 -13.86
N ASP A 52 7.48 -2.81 -14.91
CA ASP A 52 7.00 -4.21 -14.78
C ASP A 52 8.04 -5.16 -14.14
N HIS A 53 9.32 -4.80 -14.20
CA HIS A 53 10.42 -5.53 -13.54
C HIS A 53 10.57 -5.20 -12.05
N VAL A 54 9.67 -4.39 -11.48
CA VAL A 54 9.70 -4.02 -10.07
C VAL A 54 8.54 -4.69 -9.34
N TYR A 55 8.90 -5.50 -8.34
CA TYR A 55 7.93 -6.10 -7.45
C TYR A 55 7.56 -5.15 -6.32
N PHE A 56 6.27 -4.90 -6.15
CA PHE A 56 5.76 -4.09 -5.03
C PHE A 56 4.65 -4.81 -4.28
N ASN A 57 4.82 -4.97 -2.98
CA ASN A 57 3.85 -5.62 -2.12
C ASN A 57 3.18 -4.63 -1.17
N HIS A 58 1.92 -4.30 -1.44
CA HIS A 58 1.11 -3.43 -0.58
C HIS A 58 0.99 -3.96 0.86
N SER A 59 0.85 -5.28 1.05
CA SER A 59 0.73 -5.87 2.38
C SER A 59 1.95 -5.57 3.25
N GLN A 60 3.15 -5.66 2.70
CA GLN A 60 4.39 -5.33 3.43
C GLN A 60 4.44 -3.85 3.84
N HIS A 61 3.97 -2.95 2.97
CA HIS A 61 4.03 -1.51 3.25
C HIS A 61 2.91 -1.06 4.18
N VAL A 62 1.67 -1.46 3.91
CA VAL A 62 0.48 -0.96 4.62
C VAL A 62 0.21 -1.74 5.89
N VAL A 63 0.21 -3.09 5.83
CA VAL A 63 -0.16 -3.93 6.98
C VAL A 63 1.02 -4.07 7.93
N VAL A 64 2.20 -4.42 7.42
CA VAL A 64 3.39 -4.64 8.24
C VAL A 64 4.09 -3.32 8.56
N GLY A 65 4.36 -2.50 7.55
CA GLY A 65 5.08 -1.24 7.68
C GLY A 65 4.26 -0.10 8.28
N LYS A 66 2.92 -0.26 8.37
CA LYS A 66 1.99 0.78 8.86
C LYS A 66 2.08 2.10 8.09
N ILE A 67 2.49 2.03 6.83
CA ILE A 67 2.59 3.21 5.96
C ILE A 67 1.20 3.63 5.51
N ASP A 68 0.89 4.90 5.68
CA ASP A 68 -0.38 5.48 5.23
C ASP A 68 -0.47 5.51 3.69
N CYS A 69 -1.67 5.26 3.16
CA CYS A 69 -1.95 5.26 1.72
C CYS A 69 -1.55 6.59 1.06
N ALA A 70 -1.81 7.72 1.73
CA ALA A 70 -1.53 9.04 1.23
C ALA A 70 -0.02 9.31 1.03
N LYS A 71 0.85 8.55 1.69
CA LYS A 71 2.31 8.68 1.51
C LYS A 71 2.74 8.44 0.07
N CYS A 72 2.08 7.49 -0.60
CA CYS A 72 2.38 7.11 -1.99
C CYS A 72 1.35 7.65 -2.98
N HIS A 73 0.08 7.65 -2.59
CA HIS A 73 -1.03 8.00 -3.47
C HIS A 73 -1.47 9.47 -3.36
N GLY A 74 -1.00 10.22 -2.36
CA GLY A 74 -1.52 11.54 -2.05
C GLY A 74 -2.92 11.47 -1.42
N ASP A 75 -3.57 12.60 -1.26
CA ASP A 75 -4.93 12.66 -0.72
C ASP A 75 -5.97 12.31 -1.81
N VAL A 76 -6.11 11.00 -2.07
CA VAL A 76 -7.05 10.47 -3.07
C VAL A 76 -8.51 10.82 -2.75
N LYS A 77 -8.83 11.14 -1.49
CA LYS A 77 -10.20 11.51 -1.11
C LYS A 77 -10.57 12.90 -1.61
N ALA A 78 -9.58 13.79 -1.77
CA ALA A 78 -9.76 15.13 -2.30
C ALA A 78 -9.62 15.20 -3.83
N MET A 79 -9.19 14.12 -4.49
CA MET A 79 -9.00 14.10 -5.93
C MET A 79 -10.32 13.93 -6.67
N THR A 80 -10.60 14.77 -7.63
CA THR A 80 -11.72 14.59 -8.59
C THR A 80 -11.40 13.47 -9.58
N THR A 81 -10.16 13.43 -10.05
CA THR A 81 -9.60 12.36 -10.88
C THR A 81 -8.32 11.88 -10.24
N VAL A 82 -8.16 10.56 -10.11
CA VAL A 82 -6.96 9.99 -9.51
C VAL A 82 -5.77 10.21 -10.44
N GLU A 83 -4.70 10.76 -9.90
CA GLU A 83 -3.44 10.98 -10.60
C GLU A 83 -2.25 10.46 -9.78
N GLN A 84 -1.15 10.16 -10.45
CA GLN A 84 0.07 9.75 -9.77
C GLN A 84 0.71 10.95 -9.07
N LYS A 85 0.87 10.88 -7.74
CA LYS A 85 1.53 11.94 -6.94
C LYS A 85 2.99 11.61 -6.65
N ALA A 86 3.28 10.40 -6.17
CA ALA A 86 4.65 10.00 -5.94
C ALA A 86 5.34 9.61 -7.25
N PRO A 87 6.61 9.93 -7.43
CA PRO A 87 7.33 9.65 -8.69
C PRO A 87 7.58 8.16 -8.91
N LEU A 88 7.51 7.33 -7.87
CA LEU A 88 7.73 5.89 -7.89
C LEU A 88 9.04 5.47 -8.58
N THR A 89 10.05 6.34 -8.53
CA THR A 89 11.39 6.04 -9.04
C THR A 89 12.18 5.21 -8.04
N MET A 90 13.19 4.47 -8.52
CA MET A 90 14.10 3.72 -7.65
C MET A 90 14.68 4.60 -6.53
N ARG A 91 15.14 5.82 -6.86
CA ARG A 91 15.67 6.77 -5.88
C ARG A 91 14.64 7.09 -4.78
N TRP A 92 13.40 7.34 -5.15
CA TRP A 92 12.33 7.67 -4.20
C TRP A 92 12.09 6.52 -3.21
N CYS A 93 12.08 5.26 -3.70
CA CYS A 93 11.94 4.07 -2.85
C CYS A 93 13.14 3.91 -1.93
N VAL A 94 14.36 4.05 -2.46
CA VAL A 94 15.61 3.94 -1.70
C VAL A 94 15.70 5.01 -0.60
N ASP A 95 15.38 6.26 -0.90
CA ASP A 95 15.41 7.35 0.08
C ASP A 95 14.39 7.12 1.20
N CYS A 96 13.21 6.60 0.88
CA CYS A 96 12.21 6.19 1.87
C CYS A 96 12.74 5.05 2.77
N HIS A 97 13.31 3.99 2.20
CA HIS A 97 13.84 2.84 2.94
C HIS A 97 15.05 3.20 3.84
N ARG A 98 15.82 4.21 3.48
CA ARG A 98 16.92 4.71 4.31
C ARG A 98 16.45 5.46 5.55
N THR A 99 15.33 6.15 5.45
CA THR A 99 14.85 7.04 6.49
C THR A 99 13.70 6.48 7.31
N THR A 100 12.94 5.52 6.76
CA THR A 100 11.77 4.96 7.43
C THR A 100 12.19 3.93 8.47
N GLU A 101 11.76 4.15 9.71
CA GLU A 101 11.92 3.19 10.80
C GLU A 101 10.97 2.00 10.58
N VAL A 102 11.46 0.81 10.92
CA VAL A 102 10.66 -0.41 10.82
C VAL A 102 9.61 -0.44 11.92
N ALA A 103 8.35 -0.60 11.57
CA ALA A 103 7.27 -0.84 12.53
C ALA A 103 7.39 -2.28 13.08
N MET A 104 8.05 -2.42 14.23
CA MET A 104 8.35 -3.73 14.81
C MET A 104 7.26 -4.24 15.75
N GLU A 105 6.41 -3.37 16.26
CA GLU A 105 5.41 -3.71 17.27
C GLU A 105 4.24 -4.51 16.68
N GLY A 106 3.85 -5.56 17.39
CA GLY A 106 2.68 -6.38 17.05
C GLY A 106 2.89 -7.36 15.89
N ASN A 107 4.15 -7.64 15.52
CA ASN A 107 4.49 -8.66 14.53
C ASN A 107 5.52 -9.62 15.09
N ALA A 108 5.13 -10.87 15.35
CA ALA A 108 5.97 -11.89 16.00
C ALA A 108 7.30 -12.16 15.27
N TYR A 109 7.37 -11.98 13.96
CA TYR A 109 8.62 -12.08 13.20
C TYR A 109 9.57 -10.94 13.54
N TYR A 110 9.08 -9.70 13.50
CA TYR A 110 9.88 -8.51 13.81
C TYR A 110 10.19 -8.39 15.30
N ASP A 111 9.31 -8.87 16.19
CA ASP A 111 9.58 -8.92 17.63
C ASP A 111 10.80 -9.78 17.94
N ARG A 112 10.96 -10.94 17.29
CA ARG A 112 12.16 -11.79 17.42
C ARG A 112 13.41 -11.14 16.85
N LEU A 113 13.30 -10.53 15.67
CA LEU A 113 14.40 -9.79 15.04
C LEU A 113 14.83 -8.61 15.91
N HIS A 114 13.87 -7.84 16.42
CA HIS A 114 14.12 -6.71 17.30
C HIS A 114 14.83 -7.10 18.60
N LYS A 115 14.38 -8.21 19.24
CA LYS A 115 15.08 -8.76 20.40
C LYS A 115 16.52 -9.13 20.09
N ALA A 116 16.75 -9.85 19.00
CA ALA A 116 18.08 -10.26 18.58
C ALA A 116 18.99 -9.06 18.28
N LEU A 117 18.44 -8.04 17.61
CA LEU A 117 19.19 -6.81 17.29
C LEU A 117 19.48 -5.97 18.55
N LYS A 118 18.52 -5.81 19.46
CA LYS A 118 18.76 -5.14 20.75
C LYS A 118 19.84 -5.85 21.57
N GLU A 119 19.82 -7.18 21.59
CA GLU A 119 20.84 -7.96 22.30
C GLU A 119 22.22 -7.78 21.67
N LYS A 120 22.29 -7.86 20.33
CA LYS A 120 23.53 -7.70 19.57
C LYS A 120 24.17 -6.32 19.73
N TYR A 121 23.35 -5.28 19.84
CA TYR A 121 23.79 -3.89 19.90
C TYR A 121 23.66 -3.27 21.30
N LYS A 122 23.55 -4.09 22.35
CA LYS A 122 23.51 -3.65 23.75
C LYS A 122 24.65 -2.68 24.06
N GLY A 123 24.30 -1.45 24.46
CA GLY A 123 25.27 -0.41 24.82
C GLY A 123 25.73 0.49 23.67
N GLN A 124 25.32 0.23 22.45
CA GLN A 124 25.47 1.18 21.35
C GLN A 124 24.15 1.93 21.22
N TYR A 125 24.16 3.21 21.46
CA TYR A 125 23.11 4.23 21.27
C TYR A 125 21.74 3.77 20.74
N ASP A 126 20.72 4.57 20.97
CA ASP A 126 19.35 4.42 20.45
C ASP A 126 19.34 4.21 18.93
N VAL A 127 19.60 2.96 18.50
CA VAL A 127 19.77 2.63 17.09
C VAL A 127 18.40 2.49 16.46
N LYS A 128 17.97 3.53 15.77
CA LYS A 128 16.81 3.46 14.90
C LYS A 128 17.04 2.40 13.85
N PHE A 129 16.16 1.40 13.83
CA PHE A 129 16.20 0.34 12.82
C PHE A 129 15.42 0.79 11.60
N THR A 130 16.12 1.32 10.60
CA THR A 130 15.53 1.65 9.31
C THR A 130 15.38 0.40 8.44
N VAL A 131 14.53 0.50 7.42
CA VAL A 131 14.31 -0.57 6.45
C VAL A 131 15.62 -0.97 5.77
N GLU A 132 16.52 -0.04 5.49
CA GLU A 132 17.88 -0.29 4.99
C GLU A 132 18.65 -1.26 5.88
N LYS A 133 18.64 -1.04 7.21
CA LYS A 133 19.41 -1.84 8.17
C LYS A 133 18.94 -3.29 8.30
N ILE A 134 17.75 -3.57 7.87
CA ILE A 134 17.18 -4.94 7.82
C ILE A 134 17.23 -5.56 6.42
N GLY A 135 18.02 -5.00 5.50
CA GLY A 135 18.22 -5.51 4.15
C GLY A 135 17.18 -5.04 3.12
N GLY A 136 16.41 -3.98 3.42
CA GLY A 136 15.39 -3.45 2.51
C GLY A 136 15.92 -2.72 1.28
N LEU A 137 17.25 -2.64 1.10
CA LEU A 137 17.90 -2.09 -0.11
C LEU A 137 18.56 -3.14 -0.98
N GLU A 138 18.44 -4.42 -0.64
CA GLU A 138 18.95 -5.48 -1.51
C GLU A 138 18.17 -5.51 -2.82
N CYS A 139 18.88 -5.59 -3.95
CA CYS A 139 18.29 -5.50 -5.29
C CYS A 139 17.12 -6.48 -5.49
N ALA A 140 17.29 -7.73 -5.05
CA ALA A 140 16.28 -8.78 -5.16
C ALA A 140 15.01 -8.57 -4.27
N LYS A 141 14.97 -7.54 -3.45
CA LYS A 141 13.75 -7.17 -2.70
C LYS A 141 12.76 -6.40 -3.56
N CYS A 142 13.25 -5.74 -4.60
CA CYS A 142 12.48 -4.88 -5.48
C CYS A 142 12.50 -5.35 -6.94
N HIS A 143 13.53 -6.08 -7.34
CA HIS A 143 13.72 -6.53 -8.73
C HIS A 143 13.79 -8.07 -8.82
N TYR A 144 13.28 -8.63 -9.92
CA TYR A 144 13.34 -10.05 -10.25
C TYR A 144 13.74 -10.25 -11.71
#